data_0660442e1e108dfc88e823c8aaddf8b0
#
_entry.id   0660442e1e108dfc88e823c8aaddf8b0
#
_cell.length_a   1.000
_cell.length_b   1.000
_cell.length_c   1.000
_cell.angle_alpha   90.00
_cell.angle_beta   90.00
_cell.angle_gamma   90.00
#
_symmetry.space_group_name_H-M   'P 1'
#
loop_
_entity.id
_entity.type
_entity.pdbx_description
1 polymer ?
#
loop_
_entity_poly.entity_id
_entity_poly.type
_entity_poly.pdbx_seq_one_letter_code
_entity_poly.pdbx_strand_id
1 'polypeptide(L)'
;MLRKRRDTKDNVVKVTFDLPPGTAHESVRVVGEFNRWEGTPLERRKDGTWRTTVSLEPGREYQFRYLVDGERWLTEPSADDYVRNPYGEDNSIVRT
;
A
#
# COMPACT_ATOMS: atom_id res chain seq x y z
N MET A 1 5.72 5.14 2.28
CA MET A 1 6.62 4.36 3.17
C MET A 1 5.86 3.19 3.76
N LEU A 2 6.49 2.04 3.85
CA LEU A 2 5.89 0.86 4.47
C LEU A 2 6.39 0.69 5.89
N ARG A 3 5.48 0.37 6.80
CA ARG A 3 5.80 -0.05 8.17
C ARG A 3 5.09 -1.34 8.46
N LYS A 4 5.77 -2.26 9.12
CA LYS A 4 5.21 -3.57 9.44
C LYS A 4 5.32 -3.83 10.92
N ARG A 5 4.24 -4.33 11.52
CA ARG A 5 4.21 -4.73 12.93
C ARG A 5 3.53 -6.08 13.06
N ARG A 6 4.23 -7.03 13.62
CA ARG A 6 3.65 -8.35 13.88
C ARG A 6 2.73 -8.28 15.09
N ASP A 7 1.50 -8.73 14.90
CA ASP A 7 0.54 -8.88 15.99
C ASP A 7 0.42 -10.37 16.31
N THR A 8 1.09 -10.82 17.37
CA THR A 8 1.11 -12.23 17.74
C THR A 8 -0.19 -12.70 18.34
N LYS A 9 -0.98 -11.81 18.91
CA LYS A 9 -2.28 -12.15 19.50
C LYS A 9 -3.27 -12.59 18.43
N ASP A 10 -3.35 -11.84 17.33
CA ASP A 10 -4.26 -12.13 16.24
C ASP A 10 -3.60 -12.89 15.09
N ASN A 11 -2.31 -13.18 15.21
CA ASN A 11 -1.51 -13.85 14.20
C ASN A 11 -1.61 -13.19 12.81
N VAL A 12 -1.45 -11.87 12.80
CA VAL A 12 -1.42 -11.07 11.57
C VAL A 12 -0.22 -10.15 11.57
N VAL A 13 0.10 -9.62 10.40
CA VAL A 13 1.07 -8.53 10.25
C VAL A 13 0.30 -7.29 9.87
N LYS A 14 0.40 -6.25 10.68
CA LYS A 14 -0.21 -4.96 10.38
C LYS A 14 0.74 -4.16 9.52
N VAL A 15 0.32 -3.87 8.30
CA VAL A 15 1.11 -3.11 7.34
C VAL A 15 0.50 -1.72 7.20
N THR A 16 1.31 -0.70 7.49
CA THR A 16 0.91 0.68 7.33
C THR A 16 1.48 1.22 6.03
N PHE A 17 0.58 1.70 5.17
CA PHE A 17 0.91 2.40 3.93
C PHE A 17 0.84 3.89 4.20
N ASP A 18 1.94 4.59 3.97
CA ASP A 18 2.11 5.98 4.37
C ASP A 18 2.76 6.76 3.23
N LEU A 19 2.11 7.83 2.79
CA LEU A 19 2.61 8.67 1.71
C LEU A 19 2.74 10.12 2.18
N PRO A 20 3.75 10.86 1.67
CA PRO A 20 4.02 12.21 2.15
C PRO A 20 2.93 13.20 1.75
N PRO A 21 2.87 14.37 2.43
CA PRO A 21 2.00 15.46 2.02
C PRO A 21 2.27 15.87 0.57
N GLY A 22 1.23 16.25 -0.14
CA GLY A 22 1.36 16.66 -1.54
C GLY A 22 1.34 15.52 -2.56
N THR A 23 1.24 14.26 -2.11
CA THR A 23 1.13 13.11 -3.01
C THR A 23 -0.13 13.20 -3.87
N ALA A 24 -1.24 13.64 -3.28
CA ALA A 24 -2.54 13.70 -3.95
C ALA A 24 -3.31 14.96 -3.57
N HIS A 25 -4.25 15.36 -4.41
CA HIS A 25 -5.18 16.45 -4.15
C HIS A 25 -6.48 15.98 -3.52
N GLU A 26 -7.01 14.84 -3.98
CA GLU A 26 -8.34 14.39 -3.59
C GLU A 26 -8.34 13.05 -2.86
N SER A 27 -7.63 12.05 -3.38
CA SER A 27 -7.70 10.71 -2.82
C SER A 27 -6.48 9.86 -3.15
N VAL A 28 -6.23 8.87 -2.30
CA VAL A 28 -5.27 7.80 -2.55
C VAL A 28 -5.91 6.49 -2.13
N ARG A 29 -5.73 5.46 -2.96
CA ARG A 29 -6.10 4.09 -2.61
C ARG A 29 -4.89 3.20 -2.76
N VAL A 30 -4.73 2.24 -1.85
CA VAL A 30 -3.81 1.13 -2.05
C VAL A 30 -4.59 0.00 -2.69
N VAL A 31 -4.11 -0.45 -3.86
CA VAL A 31 -4.80 -1.44 -4.70
C VAL A 31 -3.87 -2.65 -4.82
N GLY A 32 -4.30 -3.80 -4.38
CA GLY A 32 -3.44 -4.96 -4.38
C GLY A 32 -4.16 -6.29 -4.23
N GLU A 33 -3.37 -7.35 -4.18
CA GLU A 33 -3.87 -8.72 -4.06
C GLU A 33 -4.68 -8.94 -2.77
N PHE A 34 -4.36 -8.20 -1.71
CA PHE A 34 -5.03 -8.34 -0.43
C PHE A 34 -6.44 -7.73 -0.40
N ASN A 35 -6.82 -6.94 -1.40
CA ASN A 35 -8.15 -6.35 -1.51
C ASN A 35 -8.78 -6.59 -2.89
N ARG A 36 -8.32 -7.63 -3.60
CA ARG A 36 -8.81 -8.02 -4.92
C ARG A 36 -8.69 -6.93 -5.96
N TRP A 37 -7.68 -6.07 -5.82
CA TRP A 37 -7.43 -4.93 -6.70
C TRP A 37 -8.56 -3.89 -6.75
N GLU A 38 -9.44 -3.90 -5.75
CA GLU A 38 -10.53 -2.93 -5.64
C GLU A 38 -10.10 -1.61 -4.98
N GLY A 39 -9.12 -1.71 -4.10
CA GLY A 39 -8.56 -0.54 -3.44
C GLY A 39 -9.12 -0.28 -2.06
N THR A 40 -8.20 0.05 -1.15
CA THR A 40 -8.50 0.50 0.21
C THR A 40 -8.09 1.96 0.31
N PRO A 41 -8.99 2.86 0.71
CA PRO A 41 -8.66 4.29 0.77
C PRO A 41 -7.68 4.59 1.89
N LEU A 42 -6.72 5.48 1.61
CA LEU A 42 -5.87 6.08 2.61
C LEU A 42 -6.57 7.32 3.16
N GLU A 43 -6.42 7.57 4.46
CA GLU A 43 -6.96 8.76 5.10
C GLU A 43 -5.94 9.87 5.08
N ARG A 44 -6.40 11.10 4.82
CA ARG A 44 -5.57 12.29 4.90
C ARG A 44 -5.47 12.73 6.36
N ARG A 45 -4.25 12.80 6.87
CA ARG A 45 -3.98 13.21 8.25
C ARG A 45 -3.86 14.73 8.35
N LYS A 46 -3.87 15.24 9.58
CA LYS A 46 -3.77 16.69 9.84
C LYS A 46 -2.48 17.31 9.29
N ASP A 47 -1.40 16.53 9.27
CA ASP A 47 -0.11 16.98 8.72
C ASP A 47 -0.03 16.84 7.20
N GLY A 48 -1.11 16.42 6.56
CA GLY A 48 -1.18 16.23 5.10
C GLY A 48 -0.73 14.87 4.59
N THR A 49 -0.21 13.99 5.46
CA THR A 49 0.16 12.64 5.05
C THR A 49 -1.08 11.80 4.79
N TRP A 50 -0.91 10.80 3.93
CA TRP A 50 -1.96 9.83 3.59
C TRP A 50 -1.60 8.49 4.19
N ARG A 51 -2.51 7.88 4.92
CA ARG A 51 -2.19 6.65 5.67
C ARG A 51 -3.37 5.71 5.78
N THR A 52 -3.08 4.41 5.69
CA THR A 52 -3.99 3.34 6.11
C THR A 52 -3.18 2.16 6.65
N THR A 53 -3.80 1.37 7.51
CA THR A 53 -3.20 0.15 8.05
C THR A 53 -4.10 -1.03 7.68
N VAL A 54 -3.49 -2.08 7.16
CA VAL A 54 -4.18 -3.29 6.73
C VAL A 54 -3.58 -4.48 7.46
N SER A 55 -4.44 -5.39 7.94
CA SER A 55 -3.99 -6.63 8.58
C SER A 55 -3.86 -7.72 7.51
N LEU A 56 -2.67 -8.30 7.39
CA LEU A 56 -2.35 -9.30 6.39
C LEU A 56 -1.86 -10.59 7.05
N GLU A 57 -2.01 -11.71 6.34
CA GLU A 57 -1.52 -12.99 6.83
C GLU A 57 0.02 -13.00 6.87
N PRO A 58 0.62 -13.59 7.92
CA PRO A 58 2.08 -13.71 7.99
C PRO A 58 2.63 -14.68 6.95
N GLY A 59 3.89 -14.47 6.57
CA GLY A 59 4.61 -15.40 5.70
C GLY A 59 4.17 -15.37 4.24
N ARG A 60 3.63 -14.26 3.77
CA ARG A 60 3.16 -14.12 2.39
C ARG A 60 3.79 -12.94 1.68
N GLU A 61 3.59 -12.89 0.38
CA GLU A 61 3.93 -11.75 -0.47
C GLU A 61 2.67 -11.25 -1.15
N TYR A 62 2.53 -9.93 -1.22
CA TYR A 62 1.39 -9.29 -1.88
C TYR A 62 1.89 -8.23 -2.83
N GLN A 63 1.36 -8.24 -4.06
CA GLN A 63 1.60 -7.18 -5.03
C GLN A 63 0.59 -6.07 -4.82
N PHE A 64 1.04 -4.83 -4.94
CA PHE A 64 0.16 -3.66 -4.79
C PHE A 64 0.71 -2.45 -5.53
N ARG A 65 -0.16 -1.47 -5.72
CA ARG A 65 0.17 -0.14 -6.23
C ARG A 65 -0.74 0.89 -5.54
N TYR A 66 -0.39 2.14 -5.67
CA TYR A 66 -1.28 3.23 -5.23
C TYR A 66 -1.99 3.81 -6.43
N LEU A 67 -3.27 4.12 -6.26
CA LEU A 67 -4.04 4.90 -7.23
C LEU A 67 -4.28 6.28 -6.64
N VAL A 68 -3.70 7.30 -7.28
CA VAL A 68 -3.68 8.68 -6.81
C VAL A 68 -4.69 9.50 -7.60
N ASP A 69 -5.60 10.17 -6.89
CA ASP A 69 -6.65 11.01 -7.47
C ASP A 69 -7.52 10.28 -8.52
N GLY A 70 -7.63 8.96 -8.39
CA GLY A 70 -8.42 8.14 -9.29
C GLY A 70 -7.85 7.95 -10.69
N GLU A 71 -6.65 8.46 -10.98
CA GLU A 71 -6.12 8.45 -12.35
C GLU A 71 -4.64 8.14 -12.49
N ARG A 72 -3.82 8.36 -11.46
CA ARG A 72 -2.37 8.12 -11.55
C ARG A 72 -1.96 6.94 -10.70
N TRP A 73 -1.17 6.06 -11.28
CA TRP A 73 -0.59 4.93 -10.55
C TRP A 73 0.77 5.32 -9.98
N LEU A 74 1.01 4.97 -8.74
CA LEU A 74 2.24 5.25 -8.03
C LEU A 74 2.81 3.98 -7.44
N THR A 75 4.12 3.78 -7.62
CA THR A 75 4.88 2.66 -7.06
C THR A 75 5.43 3.06 -5.69
N GLU A 76 5.41 2.13 -4.73
CA GLU A 76 5.97 2.38 -3.40
C GLU A 76 7.49 2.43 -3.47
N PRO A 77 8.15 3.55 -3.10
CA PRO A 77 9.60 3.64 -3.19
C PRO A 77 10.35 2.78 -2.17
N SER A 78 9.69 2.36 -1.10
CA SER A 78 10.30 1.54 -0.01
C SER A 78 9.73 0.13 0.03
N ALA A 79 9.27 -0.41 -1.08
CA ALA A 79 8.74 -1.77 -1.12
C ALA A 79 9.83 -2.81 -0.84
N ASP A 80 9.41 -3.99 -0.39
CA ASP A 80 10.34 -5.09 -0.15
C ASP A 80 10.93 -5.62 -1.45
N ASP A 81 10.19 -5.51 -2.55
CA ASP A 81 10.62 -5.92 -3.88
C ASP A 81 9.69 -5.34 -4.94
N TYR A 82 10.00 -5.58 -6.20
CA TYR A 82 9.21 -5.12 -7.34
C TYR A 82 9.10 -6.23 -8.37
N VAL A 83 7.96 -6.27 -9.08
CA VAL A 83 7.75 -7.19 -10.18
C VAL A 83 7.13 -6.45 -11.35
N ARG A 84 7.67 -6.66 -12.56
CA ARG A 84 7.14 -6.04 -13.78
C ARG A 84 5.75 -6.59 -14.10
N ASN A 85 4.78 -5.71 -14.31
CA ASN A 85 3.45 -6.11 -14.71
C ASN A 85 3.34 -6.19 -16.25
N PRO A 86 2.23 -6.74 -16.80
CA PRO A 86 2.06 -6.87 -18.24
C PRO A 86 2.05 -5.56 -19.03
N TYR A 87 1.82 -4.44 -18.34
CA TYR A 87 1.77 -3.11 -18.97
C TYR A 87 3.12 -2.41 -19.02
N GLY A 88 4.20 -3.07 -18.57
CA GLY A 88 5.54 -2.50 -18.58
C GLY A 88 5.87 -1.62 -17.39
N GLU A 89 5.04 -1.64 -16.34
CA GLU A 89 5.28 -0.91 -15.11
C GLU A 89 5.55 -1.88 -13.96
N ASP A 90 6.04 -1.39 -12.84
CA ASP A 90 6.35 -2.23 -11.69
C ASP A 90 5.24 -2.24 -10.67
N ASN A 91 4.85 -3.43 -10.23
CA ASN A 91 4.08 -3.60 -9.01
C ASN A 91 5.04 -3.68 -7.83
N SER A 92 4.66 -3.07 -6.73
CA SER A 92 5.39 -3.16 -5.48
C SER A 92 5.03 -4.45 -4.76
N ILE A 93 5.97 -5.00 -3.99
CA ILE A 93 5.73 -6.21 -3.19
C ILE A 93 5.92 -5.87 -1.72
N VAL A 94 4.98 -6.31 -0.89
CA VAL A 94 5.12 -6.32 0.56
C VAL A 94 5.21 -7.76 1.04
N ARG A 95 6.25 -8.06 1.82
CA ARG A 95 6.47 -9.39 2.43
C ARG A 95 6.10 -9.35 3.90
N THR A 96 5.28 -10.26 4.31
CA THR A 96 4.84 -10.39 5.69
C THR A 96 5.48 -11.59 6.38
#